data_0c405fc3ff747b28d20e4f258763e046
#
_entry.id   0c405fc3ff747b28d20e4f258763e046
#
_cell.length_a   1.000
_cell.length_b   1.000
_cell.length_c   1.000
_cell.angle_alpha   90.00
_cell.angle_beta   90.00
_cell.angle_gamma   90.00
#
_symmetry.space_group_name_H-M   'P 1'
#
loop_
_entity.id
_entity.type
_entity.pdbx_description
1 polymer ?
#
loop_
_entity_poly.entity_id
_entity_poly.type
_entity_poly.pdbx_seq_one_letter_code
_entity_poly.pdbx_strand_id
1 'polypeptide(L)'
;MTAEDPAAPRNPYLRLLATPGARAFTAGNLLARLPMGMFSVSAVIMIAEAHGSYALAGAVTATGLAATAVVAPWTARLVDRHGQARIAVPATAVAVLGSLALVLCVHHDAPVWTLFAAYAATATTPNTGGMSRARWSHLLRGDAAALHTANSFEQAADELCFMLGPVLAATLCGALFPEAGTLTGAALLMTGVLIFAAQRATEPPVAPRTRAASPLRTPGIPALLAVFLATGAVFGALEVVSIAHAGGAILALQAGGSCVAGLLYGALRPATDIRRRLLLCLAGMTALMSLPLLAAATTGSVLALAGCLLLAGAATAPTMVTGMTLVQRLTPQAQINEGMTLAVTALLGGIAAGSAVGGWTVENAGTATGYAAPMCAAALALTVAAAGTRKAL
;
A
#
# COMPACT_ATOMS: atom_id res chain seq x y z
N MET A 1 -21.54 16.11 -27.49
CA MET A 1 -21.50 14.80 -28.15
C MET A 1 -20.17 14.75 -28.89
N THR A 2 -19.10 14.38 -28.17
CA THR A 2 -17.76 14.19 -28.74
C THR A 2 -17.75 12.87 -29.48
N ALA A 3 -17.46 12.90 -30.78
CA ALA A 3 -17.31 11.72 -31.60
C ALA A 3 -16.26 10.78 -30.96
N GLU A 4 -16.66 9.55 -30.62
CA GLU A 4 -15.72 8.51 -30.22
C GLU A 4 -14.84 8.21 -31.43
N ASP A 5 -13.52 8.37 -31.24
CA ASP A 5 -12.52 7.96 -32.22
C ASP A 5 -12.65 6.42 -32.41
N PRO A 6 -13.02 5.94 -33.59
CA PRO A 6 -13.25 4.50 -33.85
C PRO A 6 -11.99 3.64 -33.67
N ALA A 7 -10.82 4.22 -33.53
CA ALA A 7 -9.55 3.54 -33.30
C ALA A 7 -9.19 3.37 -31.81
N ALA A 8 -9.96 3.95 -30.88
CA ALA A 8 -9.64 3.87 -29.45
C ALA A 8 -9.93 2.45 -28.90
N PRO A 9 -9.01 1.86 -28.13
CA PRO A 9 -9.23 0.53 -27.55
C PRO A 9 -10.51 0.49 -26.69
N ARG A 10 -11.37 -0.52 -26.86
CA ARG A 10 -12.59 -0.70 -26.05
C ARG A 10 -12.27 -0.94 -24.57
N ASN A 11 -11.11 -1.55 -24.27
CA ASN A 11 -10.66 -1.81 -22.89
C ASN A 11 -10.14 -0.51 -22.23
N PRO A 12 -10.72 -0.07 -21.10
CA PRO A 12 -10.33 1.18 -20.44
C PRO A 12 -8.86 1.19 -19.98
N TYR A 13 -8.31 0.04 -19.60
CA TYR A 13 -6.90 -0.08 -19.19
C TYR A 13 -5.93 0.05 -20.37
N LEU A 14 -6.30 -0.47 -21.55
CA LEU A 14 -5.50 -0.27 -22.76
C LEU A 14 -5.49 1.20 -23.19
N ARG A 15 -6.63 1.90 -23.06
CA ARG A 15 -6.70 3.35 -23.30
C ARG A 15 -5.83 4.13 -22.33
N LEU A 16 -5.85 3.75 -21.04
CA LEU A 16 -5.00 4.34 -20.03
C LEU A 16 -3.51 4.23 -20.40
N LEU A 17 -3.06 3.03 -20.76
CA LEU A 17 -1.68 2.75 -21.15
C LEU A 17 -1.31 3.31 -22.54
N ALA A 18 -2.27 3.72 -23.34
CA ALA A 18 -2.03 4.42 -24.61
C ALA A 18 -1.71 5.91 -24.42
N THR A 19 -1.95 6.48 -23.22
CA THR A 19 -1.55 7.85 -22.89
C THR A 19 -0.04 8.03 -23.07
N PRO A 20 0.44 9.08 -23.75
CA PRO A 20 1.87 9.29 -24.00
C PRO A 20 2.70 9.28 -22.70
N GLY A 21 3.76 8.47 -22.68
CA GLY A 21 4.64 8.28 -21.52
C GLY A 21 4.10 7.36 -20.42
N ALA A 22 2.80 6.98 -20.46
CA ALA A 22 2.17 6.18 -19.40
C ALA A 22 2.84 4.83 -19.20
N ARG A 23 3.11 4.10 -20.28
CA ARG A 23 3.75 2.76 -20.19
C ARG A 23 5.08 2.79 -19.49
N ALA A 24 5.92 3.79 -19.80
CA ALA A 24 7.27 3.87 -19.27
C ALA A 24 7.26 4.23 -17.77
N PHE A 25 6.50 5.25 -17.35
CA PHE A 25 6.45 5.55 -15.92
C PHE A 25 5.73 4.47 -15.11
N THR A 26 4.72 3.80 -15.68
CA THR A 26 4.04 2.67 -15.04
C THR A 26 4.98 1.49 -14.85
N ALA A 27 5.75 1.12 -15.88
CA ALA A 27 6.75 0.04 -15.78
C ALA A 27 7.81 0.37 -14.71
N GLY A 28 8.36 1.59 -14.71
CA GLY A 28 9.29 2.05 -13.68
C GLY A 28 8.68 2.02 -12.28
N ASN A 29 7.42 2.44 -12.15
CA ASN A 29 6.70 2.43 -10.87
C ASN A 29 6.47 1.01 -10.34
N LEU A 30 6.06 0.05 -11.20
CA LEU A 30 5.87 -1.35 -10.81
C LEU A 30 7.18 -1.98 -10.34
N LEU A 31 8.28 -1.76 -11.07
CA LEU A 31 9.61 -2.22 -10.66
C LEU A 31 10.05 -1.62 -9.31
N ALA A 32 9.79 -0.33 -9.08
CA ALA A 32 10.15 0.34 -7.84
C ALA A 32 9.25 -0.05 -6.66
N ARG A 33 8.02 -0.49 -6.92
CA ARG A 33 7.04 -0.84 -5.90
C ARG A 33 7.18 -2.27 -5.39
N LEU A 34 7.55 -3.22 -6.25
CA LEU A 34 7.70 -4.62 -5.90
C LEU A 34 8.60 -4.87 -4.68
N PRO A 35 9.75 -4.16 -4.51
CA PRO A 35 10.61 -4.28 -3.33
C PRO A 35 9.96 -3.93 -1.99
N MET A 36 8.86 -3.15 -1.98
CA MET A 36 8.17 -2.81 -0.74
C MET A 36 7.69 -4.04 0.02
N GLY A 37 7.24 -5.10 -0.68
CA GLY A 37 6.89 -6.38 -0.08
C GLY A 37 8.11 -7.27 0.20
N MET A 38 9.26 -7.01 -0.43
CA MET A 38 10.46 -7.84 -0.31
C MET A 38 11.33 -7.50 0.91
N PHE A 39 11.54 -6.20 1.18
CA PHE A 39 12.56 -5.76 2.15
C PHE A 39 12.34 -6.28 3.57
N SER A 40 11.10 -6.27 4.07
CA SER A 40 10.79 -6.74 5.42
C SER A 40 11.10 -8.24 5.56
N VAL A 41 10.62 -9.05 4.62
CA VAL A 41 10.81 -10.51 4.64
C VAL A 41 12.30 -10.87 4.47
N SER A 42 12.99 -10.24 3.52
CA SER A 42 14.44 -10.46 3.31
C SER A 42 15.26 -10.08 4.53
N ALA A 43 14.97 -8.93 5.16
CA ALA A 43 15.68 -8.51 6.36
C ALA A 43 15.45 -9.47 7.52
N VAL A 44 14.22 -9.98 7.70
CA VAL A 44 13.92 -10.97 8.74
C VAL A 44 14.69 -12.25 8.52
N ILE A 45 14.69 -12.79 7.29
CA ILE A 45 15.41 -14.05 6.97
C ILE A 45 16.91 -13.85 7.21
N MET A 46 17.51 -12.80 6.62
CA MET A 46 18.96 -12.53 6.70
C MET A 46 19.43 -12.34 8.15
N ILE A 47 18.72 -11.52 8.96
CA ILE A 47 19.13 -11.25 10.34
C ILE A 47 18.89 -12.47 11.23
N ALA A 48 17.78 -13.17 11.05
CA ALA A 48 17.47 -14.37 11.86
C ALA A 48 18.45 -15.49 11.59
N GLU A 49 18.89 -15.67 10.33
CA GLU A 49 19.88 -16.69 9.98
C GLU A 49 21.27 -16.34 10.52
N ALA A 50 21.71 -15.08 10.40
CA ALA A 50 23.03 -14.65 10.86
C ALA A 50 23.14 -14.59 12.41
N HIS A 51 22.11 -14.11 13.10
CA HIS A 51 22.16 -13.87 14.55
C HIS A 51 21.36 -14.89 15.39
N GLY A 52 20.67 -15.85 14.75
CA GLY A 52 19.83 -16.83 15.44
C GLY A 52 18.63 -16.25 16.21
N SER A 53 18.18 -15.01 15.86
CA SER A 53 17.17 -14.29 16.63
C SER A 53 16.11 -13.63 15.75
N TYR A 54 14.93 -14.20 15.71
CA TYR A 54 13.73 -13.58 15.10
C TYR A 54 13.26 -12.34 15.88
N ALA A 55 13.50 -12.29 17.18
CA ALA A 55 13.17 -11.12 17.99
C ALA A 55 14.00 -9.90 17.57
N LEU A 56 15.31 -10.08 17.32
CA LEU A 56 16.18 -9.02 16.80
C LEU A 56 15.71 -8.58 15.41
N ALA A 57 15.46 -9.53 14.51
CA ALA A 57 14.98 -9.24 13.15
C ALA A 57 13.66 -8.44 13.17
N GLY A 58 12.71 -8.84 14.01
CA GLY A 58 11.46 -8.12 14.22
C GLY A 58 11.65 -6.71 14.79
N ALA A 59 12.56 -6.53 15.75
CA ALA A 59 12.86 -5.21 16.33
C ALA A 59 13.50 -4.26 15.29
N VAL A 60 14.42 -4.75 14.47
CA VAL A 60 15.04 -3.96 13.39
C VAL A 60 14.00 -3.54 12.35
N THR A 61 13.16 -4.47 11.88
CA THR A 61 12.11 -4.16 10.89
C THR A 61 11.04 -3.21 11.46
N ALA A 62 10.66 -3.37 12.72
CA ALA A 62 9.75 -2.44 13.41
C ALA A 62 10.33 -1.02 13.50
N THR A 63 11.65 -0.89 13.76
CA THR A 63 12.33 0.41 13.76
C THR A 63 12.28 1.08 12.39
N GLY A 64 12.45 0.33 11.30
CA GLY A 64 12.31 0.86 9.94
C GLY A 64 10.89 1.33 9.63
N LEU A 65 9.87 0.60 10.09
CA LEU A 65 8.47 1.00 9.93
C LEU A 65 8.18 2.31 10.69
N ALA A 66 8.66 2.42 11.94
CA ALA A 66 8.54 3.64 12.74
C ALA A 66 9.27 4.83 12.09
N ALA A 67 10.49 4.62 11.59
CA ALA A 67 11.25 5.63 10.86
C ALA A 67 10.51 6.08 9.59
N THR A 68 9.92 5.13 8.84
CA THR A 68 9.12 5.43 7.64
C THR A 68 7.90 6.28 7.98
N ALA A 69 7.20 6.00 9.08
CA ALA A 69 6.05 6.79 9.50
C ALA A 69 6.40 8.27 9.74
N VAL A 70 7.64 8.54 10.20
CA VAL A 70 8.14 9.90 10.43
C VAL A 70 8.72 10.53 9.15
N VAL A 71 9.55 9.80 8.42
CA VAL A 71 10.35 10.33 7.29
C VAL A 71 9.52 10.47 6.01
N ALA A 72 8.62 9.53 5.72
CA ALA A 72 7.88 9.50 4.46
C ALA A 72 7.03 10.78 4.20
N PRO A 73 6.32 11.38 5.19
CA PRO A 73 5.62 12.65 4.96
C PRO A 73 6.54 13.81 4.61
N TRP A 74 7.77 13.83 5.18
CA TRP A 74 8.78 14.85 4.85
C TRP A 74 9.32 14.67 3.43
N THR A 75 9.65 13.43 3.06
CA THR A 75 10.07 13.12 1.69
C THR A 75 9.01 13.50 0.68
N ALA A 76 7.73 13.22 0.96
CA ALA A 76 6.61 13.59 0.11
C ALA A 76 6.46 15.12 -0.04
N ARG A 77 6.63 15.89 1.05
CA ARG A 77 6.66 17.37 0.99
C ARG A 77 7.79 17.89 0.12
N LEU A 78 8.97 17.28 0.22
CA LEU A 78 10.11 17.67 -0.62
C LEU A 78 9.82 17.38 -2.09
N VAL A 79 9.18 16.23 -2.38
CA VAL A 79 8.73 15.86 -3.74
C VAL A 79 7.74 16.91 -4.28
N ASP A 80 6.74 17.30 -3.51
CA ASP A 80 5.76 18.31 -3.91
C ASP A 80 6.42 19.70 -4.17
N ARG A 81 7.45 20.05 -3.38
CA ARG A 81 8.13 21.36 -3.45
C ARG A 81 9.21 21.47 -4.52
N HIS A 82 9.85 20.36 -4.89
CA HIS A 82 11.05 20.39 -5.73
C HIS A 82 10.91 19.51 -6.99
N GLY A 83 9.81 18.76 -7.12
CA GLY A 83 9.55 17.82 -8.21
C GLY A 83 9.92 16.37 -7.85
N GLN A 84 9.22 15.46 -8.50
CA GLN A 84 9.31 14.02 -8.20
C GLN A 84 10.72 13.49 -8.50
N ALA A 85 11.22 13.69 -9.70
CA ALA A 85 12.49 13.12 -10.10
C ALA A 85 13.70 13.73 -9.34
N ARG A 86 13.63 15.00 -8.96
CA ARG A 86 14.72 15.68 -8.24
C ARG A 86 14.90 15.14 -6.82
N ILE A 87 13.83 14.70 -6.19
CA ILE A 87 13.85 14.20 -4.80
C ILE A 87 13.84 12.69 -4.76
N ALA A 88 13.06 12.01 -5.62
CA ALA A 88 12.94 10.56 -5.58
C ALA A 88 14.28 9.84 -5.81
N VAL A 89 15.08 10.31 -6.76
CA VAL A 89 16.37 9.67 -7.07
C VAL A 89 17.35 9.71 -5.89
N PRO A 90 17.68 10.89 -5.29
CA PRO A 90 18.60 10.92 -4.14
C PRO A 90 18.00 10.25 -2.90
N ALA A 91 16.70 10.37 -2.64
CA ALA A 91 16.03 9.69 -1.53
C ALA A 91 16.13 8.16 -1.67
N THR A 92 15.92 7.64 -2.89
CA THR A 92 16.11 6.22 -3.19
C THR A 92 17.56 5.80 -3.06
N ALA A 93 18.54 6.64 -3.47
CA ALA A 93 19.95 6.33 -3.31
C ALA A 93 20.32 6.16 -1.83
N VAL A 94 19.81 7.02 -0.94
CA VAL A 94 20.00 6.87 0.51
C VAL A 94 19.37 5.57 1.02
N ALA A 95 18.16 5.23 0.59
CA ALA A 95 17.48 4.01 0.99
C ALA A 95 18.24 2.75 0.51
N VAL A 96 18.74 2.75 -0.72
CA VAL A 96 19.56 1.66 -1.27
C VAL A 96 20.88 1.53 -0.53
N LEU A 97 21.55 2.65 -0.23
CA LEU A 97 22.77 2.63 0.60
C LEU A 97 22.48 2.08 2.00
N GLY A 98 21.33 2.42 2.59
CA GLY A 98 20.86 1.84 3.85
C GLY A 98 20.69 0.31 3.75
N SER A 99 20.05 -0.17 2.67
CA SER A 99 19.88 -1.61 2.41
C SER A 99 21.22 -2.33 2.23
N LEU A 100 22.15 -1.74 1.48
CA LEU A 100 23.51 -2.28 1.30
C LEU A 100 24.31 -2.24 2.60
N ALA A 101 24.19 -1.17 3.38
CA ALA A 101 24.81 -1.08 4.70
C ALA A 101 24.27 -2.17 5.65
N LEU A 102 22.97 -2.47 5.61
CA LEU A 102 22.39 -3.56 6.38
C LEU A 102 23.02 -4.91 6.00
N VAL A 103 23.12 -5.19 4.70
CA VAL A 103 23.79 -6.41 4.19
C VAL A 103 25.23 -6.50 4.68
N LEU A 104 26.00 -5.40 4.57
CA LEU A 104 27.38 -5.36 5.05
C LEU A 104 27.50 -5.53 6.57
N CYS A 105 26.59 -4.91 7.35
CA CYS A 105 26.56 -5.07 8.79
C CYS A 105 26.30 -6.52 9.21
N VAL A 106 25.40 -7.21 8.53
CA VAL A 106 25.12 -8.63 8.78
C VAL A 106 26.32 -9.49 8.36
N HIS A 107 26.88 -9.25 7.18
CA HIS A 107 27.99 -10.04 6.64
C HIS A 107 29.28 -9.94 7.47
N HIS A 108 29.51 -8.80 8.12
CA HIS A 108 30.71 -8.55 8.93
C HIS A 108 30.47 -8.63 10.43
N ASP A 109 29.37 -9.21 10.89
CA ASP A 109 29.02 -9.31 12.31
C ASP A 109 29.16 -7.97 13.07
N ALA A 110 28.72 -6.87 12.42
CA ALA A 110 28.84 -5.54 12.98
C ALA A 110 27.97 -5.39 14.25
N PRO A 111 28.28 -4.43 15.14
CA PRO A 111 27.50 -4.21 16.37
C PRO A 111 26.00 -4.06 16.07
N VAL A 112 25.15 -4.70 16.87
CA VAL A 112 23.68 -4.81 16.65
C VAL A 112 23.00 -3.47 16.39
N TRP A 113 23.43 -2.37 17.05
CA TRP A 113 22.86 -1.05 16.82
C TRP A 113 23.01 -0.54 15.38
N THR A 114 24.02 -1.02 14.65
CA THR A 114 24.25 -0.65 13.22
C THR A 114 23.15 -1.18 12.32
N LEU A 115 22.57 -2.35 12.64
CA LEU A 115 21.44 -2.93 11.91
C LEU A 115 20.22 -1.99 11.97
N PHE A 116 19.95 -1.43 13.15
CA PHE A 116 18.87 -0.47 13.35
C PHE A 116 19.10 0.81 12.55
N ALA A 117 20.33 1.36 12.61
CA ALA A 117 20.68 2.57 11.88
C ALA A 117 20.60 2.37 10.35
N ALA A 118 21.14 1.27 9.84
CA ALA A 118 21.12 0.92 8.44
C ALA A 118 19.67 0.71 7.93
N TYR A 119 18.85 -0.02 8.68
CA TYR A 119 17.47 -0.25 8.29
C TYR A 119 16.61 1.02 8.41
N ALA A 120 16.86 1.88 9.41
CA ALA A 120 16.20 3.17 9.51
C ALA A 120 16.51 4.10 8.32
N ALA A 121 17.70 4.01 7.72
CA ALA A 121 18.04 4.78 6.52
C ALA A 121 17.16 4.40 5.30
N THR A 122 16.62 3.18 5.24
CA THR A 122 15.68 2.76 4.18
C THR A 122 14.37 3.52 4.21
N ALA A 123 14.03 4.18 5.33
CA ALA A 123 12.83 5.00 5.50
C ALA A 123 12.73 6.20 4.54
N THR A 124 13.84 6.57 3.89
CA THR A 124 13.85 7.61 2.85
C THR A 124 13.24 7.14 1.53
N THR A 125 12.89 5.86 1.39
CA THR A 125 12.21 5.32 0.19
C THR A 125 10.97 6.15 -0.14
N PRO A 126 10.90 6.75 -1.35
CA PRO A 126 9.78 7.59 -1.73
C PRO A 126 8.52 6.75 -1.94
N ASN A 127 7.35 7.34 -1.66
CA ASN A 127 6.06 6.72 -1.98
C ASN A 127 5.80 6.75 -3.49
N THR A 128 6.35 5.77 -4.22
CA THR A 128 6.23 5.67 -5.67
C THR A 128 4.79 5.49 -6.14
N GLY A 129 3.95 4.79 -5.37
CA GLY A 129 2.51 4.67 -5.63
C GLY A 129 1.77 6.00 -5.54
N GLY A 130 2.08 6.81 -4.54
CA GLY A 130 1.55 8.17 -4.40
C GLY A 130 1.98 9.08 -5.54
N MET A 131 3.27 9.01 -5.92
CA MET A 131 3.80 9.78 -7.05
C MET A 131 3.17 9.37 -8.39
N SER A 132 2.92 8.07 -8.60
CA SER A 132 2.23 7.58 -9.80
C SER A 132 0.78 8.09 -9.87
N ARG A 133 0.04 8.02 -8.76
CA ARG A 133 -1.32 8.57 -8.67
C ARG A 133 -1.35 10.08 -8.92
N ALA A 134 -0.31 10.81 -8.50
CA ALA A 134 -0.18 12.23 -8.79
C ALA A 134 0.05 12.49 -10.29
N ARG A 135 0.84 11.66 -10.99
CA ARG A 135 0.99 11.72 -12.46
C ARG A 135 -0.33 11.46 -13.17
N TRP A 136 -1.05 10.41 -12.79
CA TRP A 136 -2.37 10.13 -13.36
C TRP A 136 -3.34 11.28 -13.13
N SER A 137 -3.38 11.86 -11.94
CA SER A 137 -4.21 13.02 -11.64
C SER A 137 -3.85 14.25 -12.49
N HIS A 138 -2.57 14.39 -12.87
CA HIS A 138 -2.12 15.47 -13.76
C HIS A 138 -2.49 15.19 -15.23
N LEU A 139 -2.20 13.99 -15.73
CA LEU A 139 -2.41 13.60 -17.13
C LEU A 139 -3.89 13.50 -17.50
N LEU A 140 -4.72 13.01 -16.57
CA LEU A 140 -6.15 12.77 -16.79
C LEU A 140 -7.03 13.87 -16.20
N ARG A 141 -6.49 15.10 -16.11
CA ARG A 141 -7.22 16.25 -15.57
C ARG A 141 -8.47 16.53 -16.39
N GLY A 142 -9.63 16.52 -15.71
CA GLY A 142 -10.94 16.71 -16.34
C GLY A 142 -11.64 15.40 -16.77
N ASP A 143 -10.94 14.28 -16.80
CA ASP A 143 -11.53 12.96 -17.08
C ASP A 143 -11.63 12.12 -15.80
N ALA A 144 -12.74 12.25 -15.11
CA ALA A 144 -12.99 11.52 -13.87
C ALA A 144 -13.12 9.99 -14.09
N ALA A 145 -13.55 9.55 -15.27
CA ALA A 145 -13.69 8.13 -15.60
C ALA A 145 -12.31 7.48 -15.80
N ALA A 146 -11.44 8.10 -16.59
CA ALA A 146 -10.08 7.63 -16.78
C ALA A 146 -9.28 7.65 -15.47
N LEU A 147 -9.44 8.70 -14.64
CA LEU A 147 -8.79 8.77 -13.33
C LEU A 147 -9.27 7.67 -12.38
N HIS A 148 -10.56 7.32 -12.41
CA HIS A 148 -11.10 6.20 -11.63
C HIS A 148 -10.47 4.87 -12.06
N THR A 149 -10.37 4.63 -13.37
CA THR A 149 -9.68 3.45 -13.93
C THR A 149 -8.20 3.41 -13.51
N ALA A 150 -7.51 4.56 -13.58
CA ALA A 150 -6.11 4.68 -13.16
C ALA A 150 -5.91 4.35 -11.66
N ASN A 151 -6.77 4.86 -10.79
CA ASN A 151 -6.71 4.57 -9.35
C ASN A 151 -6.99 3.08 -9.05
N SER A 152 -7.88 2.44 -9.81
CA SER A 152 -8.15 1.01 -9.69
C SER A 152 -6.98 0.16 -10.18
N PHE A 153 -6.32 0.57 -11.27
CA PHE A 153 -5.08 -0.05 -11.75
C PHE A 153 -3.96 0.04 -10.71
N GLU A 154 -3.77 1.24 -10.12
CA GLU A 154 -2.77 1.46 -9.08
C GLU A 154 -3.03 0.60 -7.82
N GLN A 155 -4.31 0.42 -7.45
CA GLN A 155 -4.66 -0.45 -6.33
C GLN A 155 -4.38 -1.93 -6.64
N ALA A 156 -4.75 -2.40 -7.84
CA ALA A 156 -4.43 -3.76 -8.26
C ALA A 156 -2.92 -4.01 -8.31
N ALA A 157 -2.15 -3.00 -8.72
CA ALA A 157 -0.68 -3.03 -8.70
C ALA A 157 -0.12 -3.12 -7.27
N ASP A 158 -0.69 -2.39 -6.30
CA ASP A 158 -0.32 -2.51 -4.89
C ASP A 158 -0.56 -3.93 -4.39
N GLU A 159 -1.75 -4.49 -4.60
CA GLU A 159 -2.09 -5.86 -4.18
C GLU A 159 -1.14 -6.89 -4.79
N LEU A 160 -0.84 -6.76 -6.08
CA LEU A 160 0.07 -7.66 -6.78
C LEU A 160 1.49 -7.58 -6.21
N CYS A 161 2.00 -6.37 -5.95
CA CYS A 161 3.33 -6.18 -5.37
C CYS A 161 3.42 -6.71 -3.93
N PHE A 162 2.39 -6.50 -3.11
CA PHE A 162 2.33 -7.05 -1.76
C PHE A 162 2.18 -8.57 -1.74
N MET A 163 1.53 -9.16 -2.73
CA MET A 163 1.41 -10.61 -2.85
C MET A 163 2.73 -11.25 -3.35
N LEU A 164 3.33 -10.70 -4.40
CA LEU A 164 4.51 -11.28 -5.04
C LEU A 164 5.80 -10.96 -4.30
N GLY A 165 5.91 -9.79 -3.67
CA GLY A 165 7.13 -9.35 -3.00
C GLY A 165 7.65 -10.32 -1.95
N PRO A 166 6.86 -10.71 -0.94
CA PRO A 166 7.26 -11.68 0.07
C PRO A 166 7.67 -13.04 -0.50
N VAL A 167 6.93 -13.53 -1.50
CA VAL A 167 7.21 -14.82 -2.17
C VAL A 167 8.55 -14.76 -2.89
N LEU A 168 8.80 -13.70 -3.66
CA LEU A 168 10.09 -13.48 -4.34
C LEU A 168 11.24 -13.36 -3.34
N ALA A 169 11.05 -12.61 -2.26
CA ALA A 169 12.04 -12.46 -1.21
C ALA A 169 12.41 -13.81 -0.59
N ALA A 170 11.42 -14.57 -0.13
CA ALA A 170 11.63 -15.87 0.49
C ALA A 170 12.28 -16.88 -0.48
N THR A 171 11.85 -16.89 -1.75
CA THR A 171 12.41 -17.76 -2.78
C THR A 171 13.87 -17.40 -3.07
N LEU A 172 14.20 -16.11 -3.25
CA LEU A 172 15.55 -15.67 -3.52
C LEU A 172 16.51 -15.95 -2.34
N CYS A 173 16.05 -15.64 -1.11
CA CYS A 173 16.85 -15.90 0.09
C CYS A 173 17.08 -17.41 0.30
N GLY A 174 16.06 -18.23 0.09
CA GLY A 174 16.19 -19.68 0.28
C GLY A 174 16.91 -20.44 -0.85
N ALA A 175 16.81 -19.94 -2.10
CA ALA A 175 17.41 -20.63 -3.24
C ALA A 175 18.85 -20.18 -3.54
N LEU A 176 19.25 -18.98 -3.14
CA LEU A 176 20.57 -18.41 -3.44
C LEU A 176 21.41 -18.21 -2.16
N PHE A 177 21.13 -17.15 -1.45
CA PHE A 177 21.79 -16.78 -0.19
C PHE A 177 20.92 -15.78 0.58
N PRO A 178 21.05 -15.65 1.92
CA PRO A 178 20.12 -14.89 2.76
C PRO A 178 19.91 -13.42 2.38
N GLU A 179 20.94 -12.77 1.82
CA GLU A 179 20.92 -11.37 1.42
C GLU A 179 20.34 -11.14 0.02
N ALA A 180 20.10 -12.21 -0.77
CA ALA A 180 19.70 -12.12 -2.18
C ALA A 180 18.41 -11.33 -2.40
N GLY A 181 17.43 -11.49 -1.52
CA GLY A 181 16.18 -10.74 -1.58
C GLY A 181 16.37 -9.24 -1.35
N THR A 182 17.22 -8.85 -0.39
CA THR A 182 17.54 -7.43 -0.11
C THR A 182 18.32 -6.80 -1.27
N LEU A 183 19.31 -7.48 -1.83
CA LEU A 183 20.10 -6.99 -2.96
C LEU A 183 19.27 -6.84 -4.22
N THR A 184 18.44 -7.84 -4.53
CA THR A 184 17.52 -7.79 -5.68
C THR A 184 16.49 -6.67 -5.48
N GLY A 185 15.92 -6.52 -4.29
CA GLY A 185 15.01 -5.45 -3.95
C GLY A 185 15.63 -4.06 -4.13
N ALA A 186 16.88 -3.87 -3.67
CA ALA A 186 17.63 -2.63 -3.83
C ALA A 186 17.87 -2.29 -5.32
N ALA A 187 18.27 -3.29 -6.12
CA ALA A 187 18.47 -3.14 -7.56
C ALA A 187 17.15 -2.78 -8.29
N LEU A 188 16.06 -3.47 -8.00
CA LEU A 188 14.74 -3.20 -8.58
C LEU A 188 14.23 -1.81 -8.19
N LEU A 189 14.37 -1.41 -6.92
CA LEU A 189 13.97 -0.10 -6.43
C LEU A 189 14.72 1.01 -7.16
N MET A 190 16.06 0.93 -7.23
CA MET A 190 16.87 1.94 -7.91
C MET A 190 16.52 2.01 -9.40
N THR A 191 16.53 0.87 -10.09
CA THR A 191 16.24 0.81 -11.53
C THR A 191 14.83 1.35 -11.82
N GLY A 192 13.84 0.92 -11.06
CA GLY A 192 12.45 1.37 -11.22
C GLY A 192 12.29 2.87 -11.01
N VAL A 193 12.92 3.43 -9.96
CA VAL A 193 12.87 4.87 -9.70
C VAL A 193 13.61 5.66 -10.79
N LEU A 194 14.73 5.18 -11.31
CA LEU A 194 15.44 5.84 -12.43
C LEU A 194 14.58 5.87 -13.69
N ILE A 195 13.97 4.75 -14.07
CA ILE A 195 13.04 4.68 -15.22
C ILE A 195 11.85 5.63 -14.99
N PHE A 196 11.24 5.62 -13.79
CA PHE A 196 10.15 6.49 -13.43
C PHE A 196 10.55 7.97 -13.52
N ALA A 197 11.68 8.34 -12.93
CA ALA A 197 12.19 9.70 -12.89
C ALA A 197 12.61 10.23 -14.27
N ALA A 198 13.03 9.35 -15.19
CA ALA A 198 13.37 9.73 -16.57
C ALA A 198 12.15 10.25 -17.36
N GLN A 199 10.92 9.90 -16.96
CA GLN A 199 9.69 10.31 -17.65
C GLN A 199 9.24 11.73 -17.21
N ARG A 200 10.05 12.72 -17.55
CA ARG A 200 9.82 14.14 -17.17
C ARG A 200 8.54 14.73 -17.75
N ALA A 201 8.16 14.34 -18.96
CA ALA A 201 6.96 14.84 -19.64
C ALA A 201 5.65 14.51 -18.91
N THR A 202 5.65 13.48 -18.06
CA THR A 202 4.48 13.06 -17.28
C THR A 202 4.52 13.59 -15.83
N GLU A 203 5.61 14.23 -15.44
CA GLU A 203 5.79 14.75 -14.09
C GLU A 203 4.86 15.94 -13.85
N PRO A 204 4.09 15.96 -12.73
CA PRO A 204 3.28 17.13 -12.39
C PRO A 204 4.17 18.36 -12.18
N PRO A 205 3.73 19.56 -12.63
CA PRO A 205 4.48 20.79 -12.41
C PRO A 205 4.62 21.07 -10.92
N VAL A 206 5.81 21.58 -10.56
CA VAL A 206 6.06 22.05 -9.19
C VAL A 206 5.17 23.25 -8.90
N ALA A 207 4.38 23.17 -7.84
CA ALA A 207 3.50 24.26 -7.46
C ALA A 207 4.30 25.49 -6.96
N PRO A 208 3.81 26.72 -7.22
CA PRO A 208 4.39 27.94 -6.65
C PRO A 208 4.51 27.83 -5.12
N ARG A 209 5.58 28.41 -4.55
CA ARG A 209 5.82 28.43 -3.10
C ARG A 209 4.73 29.22 -2.37
N THR A 210 3.58 28.63 -2.16
CA THR A 210 2.60 29.13 -1.21
C THR A 210 2.90 28.52 0.16
N ARG A 211 2.76 29.30 1.24
CA ARG A 211 2.73 28.77 2.62
C ARG A 211 1.41 28.02 2.81
N ALA A 212 1.21 26.95 2.06
CA ALA A 212 0.03 26.12 2.22
C ALA A 212 0.10 25.41 3.58
N ALA A 213 -0.99 25.49 4.34
CA ALA A 213 -1.13 24.71 5.58
C ALA A 213 -1.05 23.21 5.25
N SER A 214 -0.55 22.41 6.20
CA SER A 214 -0.48 20.94 6.01
C SER A 214 -1.85 20.37 5.61
N PRO A 215 -1.91 19.37 4.73
CA PRO A 215 -3.16 18.66 4.37
C PRO A 215 -3.97 18.19 5.59
N LEU A 216 -3.32 17.94 6.72
CA LEU A 216 -3.97 17.60 7.99
C LEU A 216 -4.98 18.64 8.48
N ARG A 217 -4.85 19.91 8.04
CA ARG A 217 -5.79 21.00 8.38
C ARG A 217 -6.96 21.10 7.39
N THR A 218 -6.91 20.35 6.30
CA THR A 218 -8.02 20.33 5.33
C THR A 218 -9.19 19.55 5.93
N PRO A 219 -10.39 20.12 5.99
CA PRO A 219 -11.59 19.43 6.49
C PRO A 219 -11.79 18.12 5.75
N GLY A 220 -12.04 17.04 6.50
CA GLY A 220 -12.25 15.68 5.97
C GLY A 220 -10.98 14.84 5.87
N ILE A 221 -9.79 15.39 5.68
CA ILE A 221 -8.55 14.61 5.64
C ILE A 221 -8.30 13.84 6.95
N PRO A 222 -8.38 14.44 8.15
CA PRO A 222 -8.17 13.67 9.39
C PRO A 222 -9.12 12.48 9.55
N ALA A 223 -10.39 12.65 9.17
CA ALA A 223 -11.37 11.57 9.21
C ALA A 223 -11.01 10.45 8.22
N LEU A 224 -10.56 10.80 7.01
CA LEU A 224 -10.09 9.82 6.04
C LEU A 224 -8.85 9.08 6.53
N LEU A 225 -7.89 9.75 7.16
CA LEU A 225 -6.71 9.10 7.74
C LEU A 225 -7.12 8.10 8.82
N ALA A 226 -8.11 8.44 9.64
CA ALA A 226 -8.65 7.50 10.63
C ALA A 226 -9.36 6.30 9.96
N VAL A 227 -10.04 6.50 8.83
CA VAL A 227 -10.59 5.40 8.00
C VAL A 227 -9.47 4.53 7.46
N PHE A 228 -8.37 5.12 6.93
CA PHE A 228 -7.21 4.36 6.45
C PHE A 228 -6.51 3.59 7.57
N LEU A 229 -6.39 4.18 8.76
CA LEU A 229 -5.86 3.50 9.94
C LEU A 229 -6.71 2.26 10.29
N ALA A 230 -8.03 2.42 10.36
CA ALA A 230 -8.94 1.31 10.66
C ALA A 230 -8.95 0.26 9.52
N THR A 231 -8.87 0.68 8.25
CA THR A 231 -8.75 -0.25 7.10
C THR A 231 -7.42 -1.01 7.14
N GLY A 232 -6.33 -0.34 7.53
CA GLY A 232 -5.05 -1.00 7.77
C GLY A 232 -5.15 -2.06 8.86
N ALA A 233 -5.89 -1.77 9.94
CA ALA A 233 -6.11 -2.75 11.00
C ALA A 233 -6.89 -4.00 10.51
N VAL A 234 -7.78 -3.85 9.52
CA VAL A 234 -8.38 -5.02 8.84
C VAL A 234 -7.31 -5.90 8.22
N PHE A 235 -6.40 -5.31 7.44
CA PHE A 235 -5.34 -6.06 6.76
C PHE A 235 -4.41 -6.76 7.75
N GLY A 236 -3.90 -6.03 8.75
CA GLY A 236 -2.96 -6.60 9.72
C GLY A 236 -3.59 -7.70 10.57
N ALA A 237 -4.81 -7.52 11.06
CA ALA A 237 -5.51 -8.54 11.83
C ALA A 237 -5.83 -9.77 10.96
N LEU A 238 -6.31 -9.56 9.72
CA LEU A 238 -6.65 -10.64 8.80
C LEU A 238 -5.43 -11.48 8.45
N GLU A 239 -4.27 -10.85 8.23
CA GLU A 239 -3.01 -11.51 7.94
C GLU A 239 -2.61 -12.45 9.08
N VAL A 240 -2.49 -11.93 10.29
CA VAL A 240 -2.05 -12.71 11.45
C VAL A 240 -3.01 -13.86 11.77
N VAL A 241 -4.32 -13.58 11.78
CA VAL A 241 -5.34 -14.57 12.09
C VAL A 241 -5.38 -15.68 11.03
N SER A 242 -5.29 -15.31 9.74
CA SER A 242 -5.31 -16.31 8.65
C SER A 242 -4.07 -17.19 8.65
N ILE A 243 -2.89 -16.63 8.93
CA ILE A 243 -1.65 -17.39 9.07
C ILE A 243 -1.77 -18.40 10.24
N ALA A 244 -2.27 -17.93 11.38
CA ALA A 244 -2.42 -18.77 12.57
C ALA A 244 -3.49 -19.86 12.41
N HIS A 245 -4.54 -19.62 11.61
CA HIS A 245 -5.66 -20.57 11.45
C HIS A 245 -5.41 -21.61 10.35
N ALA A 246 -4.85 -21.21 9.20
CA ALA A 246 -4.78 -22.04 8.00
C ALA A 246 -3.46 -21.91 7.21
N GLY A 247 -2.50 -21.16 7.74
CA GLY A 247 -1.22 -20.89 7.06
C GLY A 247 -1.27 -19.74 6.04
N GLY A 248 -0.09 -19.27 5.64
CA GLY A 248 0.05 -18.05 4.83
C GLY A 248 -0.51 -18.13 3.40
N ALA A 249 -0.58 -19.34 2.81
CA ALA A 249 -1.03 -19.52 1.43
C ALA A 249 -2.48 -19.05 1.18
N ILE A 250 -3.33 -19.09 2.21
CA ILE A 250 -4.75 -18.68 2.10
C ILE A 250 -4.91 -17.18 1.83
N LEU A 251 -3.91 -16.37 2.22
CA LEU A 251 -3.91 -14.93 1.96
C LEU A 251 -3.82 -14.58 0.48
N ALA A 252 -3.23 -15.47 -0.33
CA ALA A 252 -3.18 -15.26 -1.79
C ALA A 252 -4.59 -15.22 -2.40
N LEU A 253 -5.57 -15.93 -1.82
CA LEU A 253 -6.96 -15.89 -2.29
C LEU A 253 -7.63 -14.55 -1.94
N GLN A 254 -7.39 -14.03 -0.74
CA GLN A 254 -7.88 -12.71 -0.35
C GLN A 254 -7.29 -11.61 -1.26
N ALA A 255 -5.98 -11.63 -1.50
CA ALA A 255 -5.32 -10.69 -2.40
C ALA A 255 -5.80 -10.86 -3.86
N GLY A 256 -6.02 -12.10 -4.31
CA GLY A 256 -6.61 -12.39 -5.62
C GLY A 256 -8.03 -11.83 -5.77
N GLY A 257 -8.88 -12.02 -4.78
CA GLY A 257 -10.23 -11.44 -4.72
C GLY A 257 -10.20 -9.90 -4.79
N SER A 258 -9.30 -9.28 -4.03
CA SER A 258 -9.07 -7.83 -4.03
C SER A 258 -8.61 -7.33 -5.41
N CYS A 259 -7.61 -7.96 -5.99
CA CYS A 259 -7.06 -7.58 -7.29
C CYS A 259 -8.13 -7.65 -8.41
N VAL A 260 -8.85 -8.76 -8.52
CA VAL A 260 -9.91 -8.95 -9.51
C VAL A 260 -11.03 -7.93 -9.31
N ALA A 261 -11.51 -7.77 -8.08
CA ALA A 261 -12.56 -6.80 -7.78
C ALA A 261 -12.12 -5.36 -8.04
N GLY A 262 -10.87 -5.01 -7.74
CA GLY A 262 -10.29 -3.71 -8.02
C GLY A 262 -10.27 -3.38 -9.51
N LEU A 263 -9.83 -4.33 -10.35
CA LEU A 263 -9.83 -4.18 -11.80
C LEU A 263 -11.26 -4.07 -12.38
N LEU A 264 -12.18 -4.91 -11.92
CA LEU A 264 -13.59 -4.83 -12.32
C LEU A 264 -14.20 -3.50 -11.89
N TYR A 265 -13.91 -3.05 -10.67
CA TYR A 265 -14.39 -1.77 -10.15
C TYR A 265 -13.91 -0.57 -10.97
N GLY A 266 -12.67 -0.59 -11.46
CA GLY A 266 -12.10 0.45 -12.31
C GLY A 266 -12.70 0.52 -13.72
N ALA A 267 -13.35 -0.56 -14.17
CA ALA A 267 -14.10 -0.58 -15.43
C ALA A 267 -15.53 -0.02 -15.29
N LEU A 268 -16.01 0.17 -14.05
CA LEU A 268 -17.33 0.74 -13.78
C LEU A 268 -17.31 2.27 -13.92
N ARG A 269 -18.50 2.85 -14.10
CA ARG A 269 -18.64 4.31 -14.11
C ARG A 269 -18.30 4.92 -12.74
N PRO A 270 -17.55 6.03 -12.70
CA PRO A 270 -17.26 6.73 -11.44
C PRO A 270 -18.56 7.18 -10.77
N ALA A 271 -18.56 7.15 -9.43
CA ALA A 271 -19.72 7.60 -8.67
C ALA A 271 -19.85 9.14 -8.71
N THR A 272 -21.07 9.63 -8.86
CA THR A 272 -21.38 11.05 -8.72
C THR A 272 -21.18 11.51 -7.28
N ASP A 273 -21.65 10.70 -6.31
CA ASP A 273 -21.46 10.91 -4.86
C ASP A 273 -20.40 9.92 -4.33
N ILE A 274 -19.16 10.37 -4.27
CA ILE A 274 -18.03 9.56 -3.83
C ILE A 274 -18.08 9.23 -2.33
N ARG A 275 -18.71 10.11 -1.52
CA ARG A 275 -18.90 9.87 -0.09
C ARG A 275 -19.85 8.71 0.16
N ARG A 276 -21.02 8.75 -0.47
CA ARG A 276 -22.00 7.65 -0.40
C ARG A 276 -21.36 6.35 -0.90
N ARG A 277 -20.57 6.43 -1.94
CA ARG A 277 -19.83 5.28 -2.47
C ARG A 277 -18.84 4.70 -1.45
N LEU A 278 -18.07 5.55 -0.75
CA LEU A 278 -17.15 5.10 0.30
C LEU A 278 -17.91 4.39 1.43
N LEU A 279 -19.04 4.94 1.88
CA LEU A 279 -19.86 4.32 2.92
C LEU A 279 -20.42 2.97 2.48
N LEU A 280 -20.87 2.84 1.23
CA LEU A 280 -21.32 1.55 0.67
C LEU A 280 -20.18 0.53 0.55
N CYS A 281 -18.99 0.94 0.13
CA CYS A 281 -17.82 0.07 0.08
C CYS A 281 -17.41 -0.40 1.49
N LEU A 282 -17.39 0.49 2.47
CA LEU A 282 -17.09 0.16 3.88
C LEU A 282 -18.17 -0.75 4.51
N ALA A 283 -19.43 -0.52 4.21
CA ALA A 283 -20.51 -1.40 4.66
C ALA A 283 -20.38 -2.80 4.03
N GLY A 284 -20.10 -2.87 2.72
CA GLY A 284 -19.84 -4.12 2.03
C GLY A 284 -18.60 -4.83 2.59
N MET A 285 -17.52 -4.09 2.88
CA MET A 285 -16.32 -4.65 3.51
C MET A 285 -16.64 -5.21 4.91
N THR A 286 -17.39 -4.48 5.73
CA THR A 286 -17.80 -4.96 7.06
C THR A 286 -18.63 -6.23 6.96
N ALA A 287 -19.61 -6.28 6.04
CA ALA A 287 -20.44 -7.46 5.82
C ALA A 287 -19.62 -8.65 5.32
N LEU A 288 -18.74 -8.45 4.36
CA LEU A 288 -17.92 -9.55 3.80
C LEU A 288 -16.82 -10.01 4.76
N MET A 289 -16.30 -9.15 5.64
CA MET A 289 -15.36 -9.55 6.70
C MET A 289 -16.01 -10.39 7.81
N SER A 290 -17.34 -10.47 7.90
CA SER A 290 -18.01 -11.41 8.79
C SER A 290 -17.99 -12.86 8.27
N LEU A 291 -17.81 -13.07 6.97
CA LEU A 291 -17.83 -14.41 6.36
C LEU A 291 -16.68 -15.31 6.83
N PRO A 292 -15.41 -14.87 6.90
CA PRO A 292 -14.33 -15.67 7.45
C PRO A 292 -14.58 -16.07 8.91
N LEU A 293 -15.14 -15.17 9.74
CA LEU A 293 -15.51 -15.48 11.12
C LEU A 293 -16.57 -16.58 11.17
N LEU A 294 -17.64 -16.46 10.38
CA LEU A 294 -18.70 -17.47 10.31
C LEU A 294 -18.14 -18.82 9.80
N ALA A 295 -17.36 -18.80 8.73
CA ALA A 295 -16.78 -20.02 8.18
C ALA A 295 -15.86 -20.75 9.19
N ALA A 296 -14.98 -20.01 9.85
CA ALA A 296 -14.08 -20.57 10.85
C ALA A 296 -14.83 -21.12 12.09
N ALA A 297 -15.92 -20.44 12.50
CA ALA A 297 -16.70 -20.85 13.67
C ALA A 297 -17.65 -22.04 13.41
N THR A 298 -18.15 -22.20 12.17
CA THR A 298 -19.25 -23.15 11.91
C THR A 298 -18.84 -24.35 11.07
N THR A 299 -17.87 -24.23 10.16
CA THR A 299 -17.62 -25.30 9.18
C THR A 299 -16.37 -26.11 9.46
N GLY A 300 -15.35 -25.53 10.10
CA GLY A 300 -14.02 -26.15 10.24
C GLY A 300 -13.33 -26.44 8.89
N SER A 301 -13.95 -26.07 7.75
CA SER A 301 -13.46 -26.36 6.41
C SER A 301 -12.54 -25.25 5.91
N VAL A 302 -11.29 -25.59 5.62
CA VAL A 302 -10.32 -24.66 5.01
C VAL A 302 -10.80 -24.18 3.63
N LEU A 303 -11.51 -25.01 2.87
CA LEU A 303 -12.05 -24.65 1.56
C LEU A 303 -13.18 -23.59 1.68
N ALA A 304 -14.08 -23.75 2.66
CA ALA A 304 -15.12 -22.75 2.94
C ALA A 304 -14.49 -21.42 3.37
N LEU A 305 -13.49 -21.48 4.26
CA LEU A 305 -12.73 -20.30 4.68
C LEU A 305 -12.03 -19.60 3.50
N ALA A 306 -11.40 -20.38 2.60
CA ALA A 306 -10.75 -19.89 1.40
C ALA A 306 -11.72 -19.11 0.49
N GLY A 307 -12.92 -19.64 0.25
CA GLY A 307 -13.98 -18.96 -0.50
C GLY A 307 -14.45 -17.68 0.18
N CYS A 308 -14.62 -17.72 1.50
CA CYS A 308 -14.99 -16.53 2.29
C CYS A 308 -13.91 -15.43 2.27
N LEU A 309 -12.62 -15.80 2.32
CA LEU A 309 -11.50 -14.85 2.24
C LEU A 309 -11.39 -14.22 0.85
N LEU A 310 -11.61 -14.99 -0.22
CA LEU A 310 -11.67 -14.46 -1.58
C LEU A 310 -12.79 -13.41 -1.71
N LEU A 311 -13.99 -13.69 -1.19
CA LEU A 311 -15.11 -12.75 -1.18
C LEU A 311 -14.82 -11.53 -0.30
N ALA A 312 -14.23 -11.73 0.89
CA ALA A 312 -13.84 -10.64 1.78
C ALA A 312 -12.82 -9.72 1.11
N GLY A 313 -11.85 -10.30 0.38
CA GLY A 313 -10.89 -9.54 -0.43
C GLY A 313 -11.56 -8.67 -1.49
N ALA A 314 -12.64 -9.15 -2.11
CA ALA A 314 -13.33 -8.39 -3.16
C ALA A 314 -13.90 -7.03 -2.70
N ALA A 315 -14.08 -6.80 -1.40
CA ALA A 315 -14.53 -5.51 -0.86
C ALA A 315 -13.37 -4.54 -0.55
N THR A 316 -12.14 -5.02 -0.43
CA THR A 316 -11.01 -4.20 0.02
C THR A 316 -10.54 -3.22 -1.06
N ALA A 317 -10.31 -3.66 -2.29
CA ALA A 317 -9.85 -2.79 -3.37
C ALA A 317 -10.85 -1.67 -3.72
N PRO A 318 -12.17 -1.89 -3.86
CA PRO A 318 -13.12 -0.81 -4.06
C PRO A 318 -13.11 0.24 -2.94
N THR A 319 -12.92 -0.19 -1.69
CA THR A 319 -12.80 0.71 -0.52
C THR A 319 -11.54 1.56 -0.64
N MET A 320 -10.39 0.95 -0.93
CA MET A 320 -9.10 1.64 -1.09
C MET A 320 -9.12 2.62 -2.26
N VAL A 321 -9.62 2.21 -3.44
CA VAL A 321 -9.74 3.07 -4.63
C VAL A 321 -10.60 4.29 -4.33
N THR A 322 -11.75 4.09 -3.68
CA THR A 322 -12.66 5.18 -3.35
C THR A 322 -12.05 6.12 -2.31
N GLY A 323 -11.43 5.57 -1.26
CA GLY A 323 -10.73 6.33 -0.23
C GLY A 323 -9.58 7.17 -0.80
N MET A 324 -8.70 6.56 -1.61
CA MET A 324 -7.58 7.26 -2.24
C MET A 324 -8.05 8.33 -3.22
N THR A 325 -9.11 8.07 -3.98
CA THR A 325 -9.72 9.09 -4.86
C THR A 325 -10.25 10.28 -4.05
N LEU A 326 -10.83 10.03 -2.87
CA LEU A 326 -11.32 11.08 -2.00
C LEU A 326 -10.15 11.89 -1.39
N VAL A 327 -9.06 11.25 -0.99
CA VAL A 327 -7.82 11.93 -0.58
C VAL A 327 -7.31 12.84 -1.70
N GLN A 328 -7.24 12.34 -2.94
CA GLN A 328 -6.81 13.15 -4.10
C GLN A 328 -7.70 14.37 -4.33
N ARG A 329 -9.02 14.23 -4.17
CA ARG A 329 -9.98 15.34 -4.37
C ARG A 329 -9.91 16.41 -3.28
N LEU A 330 -9.70 16.00 -2.02
CA LEU A 330 -9.63 16.91 -0.88
C LEU A 330 -8.25 17.56 -0.69
N THR A 331 -7.21 16.94 -1.22
CA THR A 331 -5.84 17.46 -1.09
C THR A 331 -5.56 18.49 -2.19
N PRO A 332 -5.08 19.69 -1.84
CA PRO A 332 -4.62 20.66 -2.83
C PRO A 332 -3.55 20.06 -3.76
N GLN A 333 -3.60 20.39 -5.04
CA GLN A 333 -2.66 19.85 -6.05
C GLN A 333 -1.18 20.02 -5.68
N ALA A 334 -0.85 21.13 -5.01
CA ALA A 334 0.49 21.44 -4.51
C ALA A 334 0.99 20.49 -3.40
N GLN A 335 0.14 19.64 -2.84
CA GLN A 335 0.42 18.78 -1.67
C GLN A 335 -0.07 17.35 -1.87
N ILE A 336 -0.31 16.95 -3.12
CA ILE A 336 -0.97 15.68 -3.42
C ILE A 336 -0.13 14.48 -2.97
N ASN A 337 1.21 14.55 -3.13
CA ASN A 337 2.10 13.47 -2.67
C ASN A 337 2.13 13.41 -1.13
N GLU A 338 2.10 14.56 -0.43
CA GLU A 338 2.00 14.59 1.03
C GLU A 338 0.68 13.97 1.50
N GLY A 339 -0.46 14.36 0.92
CA GLY A 339 -1.76 13.81 1.27
C GLY A 339 -1.86 12.30 1.05
N MET A 340 -1.37 11.83 -0.09
CA MET A 340 -1.33 10.40 -0.43
C MET A 340 -0.41 9.62 0.51
N THR A 341 0.73 10.18 0.86
CA THR A 341 1.69 9.54 1.78
C THR A 341 1.14 9.48 3.20
N LEU A 342 0.44 10.52 3.68
CA LEU A 342 -0.24 10.48 4.97
C LEU A 342 -1.28 9.36 5.03
N ALA A 343 -2.06 9.15 3.96
CA ALA A 343 -3.02 8.06 3.88
C ALA A 343 -2.33 6.67 3.97
N VAL A 344 -1.23 6.48 3.23
CA VAL A 344 -0.43 5.24 3.30
C VAL A 344 0.21 5.06 4.68
N THR A 345 0.74 6.12 5.29
CA THR A 345 1.31 6.06 6.65
C THR A 345 0.24 5.66 7.68
N ALA A 346 -0.98 6.21 7.58
CA ALA A 346 -2.08 5.83 8.44
C ALA A 346 -2.47 4.35 8.24
N LEU A 347 -2.51 3.89 6.98
CA LEU A 347 -2.76 2.48 6.64
C LEU A 347 -1.71 1.56 7.28
N LEU A 348 -0.41 1.87 7.13
CA LEU A 348 0.69 1.08 7.72
C LEU A 348 0.63 1.05 9.24
N GLY A 349 0.33 2.19 9.89
CA GLY A 349 0.09 2.24 11.33
C GLY A 349 -1.09 1.36 11.76
N GLY A 350 -2.13 1.35 10.93
CA GLY A 350 -3.28 0.45 11.11
C GLY A 350 -2.91 -1.02 10.98
N ILE A 351 -2.11 -1.39 9.97
CA ILE A 351 -1.61 -2.77 9.79
C ILE A 351 -0.89 -3.22 11.06
N ALA A 352 0.03 -2.42 11.58
CA ALA A 352 0.77 -2.76 12.81
C ALA A 352 -0.16 -2.94 14.02
N ALA A 353 -1.11 -2.04 14.21
CA ALA A 353 -2.08 -2.13 15.30
C ALA A 353 -3.01 -3.35 15.15
N GLY A 354 -3.48 -3.60 13.92
CA GLY A 354 -4.34 -4.74 13.60
C GLY A 354 -3.64 -6.08 13.80
N SER A 355 -2.36 -6.18 13.41
CA SER A 355 -1.54 -7.38 13.63
C SER A 355 -1.38 -7.68 15.13
N ALA A 356 -1.14 -6.64 15.95
CA ALA A 356 -1.04 -6.79 17.39
C ALA A 356 -2.37 -7.26 18.02
N VAL A 357 -3.50 -6.66 17.62
CA VAL A 357 -4.84 -7.05 18.09
C VAL A 357 -5.20 -8.46 17.59
N GLY A 358 -4.90 -8.77 16.30
CA GLY A 358 -5.12 -10.10 15.73
C GLY A 358 -4.34 -11.19 16.47
N GLY A 359 -3.05 -10.94 16.75
CA GLY A 359 -2.22 -11.86 17.55
C GLY A 359 -2.77 -12.05 18.94
N TRP A 360 -3.11 -10.96 19.64
CA TRP A 360 -3.69 -11.06 20.99
C TRP A 360 -5.02 -11.84 20.99
N THR A 361 -5.89 -11.62 20.01
CA THR A 361 -7.16 -12.36 19.93
C THR A 361 -6.95 -13.84 19.65
N VAL A 362 -5.98 -14.21 18.79
CA VAL A 362 -5.63 -15.60 18.53
C VAL A 362 -5.15 -16.30 19.81
N GLU A 363 -4.27 -15.65 20.56
CA GLU A 363 -3.70 -16.22 21.80
C GLU A 363 -4.73 -16.39 22.94
N ASN A 364 -5.64 -15.41 23.09
CA ASN A 364 -6.58 -15.39 24.22
C ASN A 364 -7.98 -15.96 23.92
N ALA A 365 -8.42 -15.92 22.64
CA ALA A 365 -9.76 -16.34 22.25
C ALA A 365 -9.79 -17.45 21.17
N GLY A 366 -8.62 -17.85 20.68
CA GLY A 366 -8.45 -18.88 19.65
C GLY A 366 -8.53 -18.33 18.21
N THR A 367 -8.03 -19.15 17.27
CA THR A 367 -7.84 -18.74 15.87
C THR A 367 -9.14 -18.45 15.13
N ALA A 368 -10.22 -19.20 15.40
CA ALA A 368 -11.52 -18.96 14.76
C ALA A 368 -12.13 -17.62 15.20
N THR A 369 -12.13 -17.35 16.52
CA THR A 369 -12.63 -16.09 17.09
C THR A 369 -11.77 -14.90 16.68
N GLY A 370 -10.48 -15.13 16.36
CA GLY A 370 -9.56 -14.12 15.87
C GLY A 370 -10.10 -13.33 14.67
N TYR A 371 -10.91 -13.94 13.81
CA TYR A 371 -11.56 -13.26 12.68
C TYR A 371 -12.57 -12.16 13.10
N ALA A 372 -12.93 -12.05 14.38
CA ALA A 372 -13.68 -10.91 14.88
C ALA A 372 -12.87 -9.60 14.82
N ALA A 373 -11.54 -9.66 14.96
CA ALA A 373 -10.69 -8.47 14.93
C ALA A 373 -10.77 -7.69 13.59
N PRO A 374 -10.57 -8.31 12.41
CA PRO A 374 -10.73 -7.61 11.13
C PRO A 374 -12.18 -7.14 10.88
N MET A 375 -13.19 -7.89 11.31
CA MET A 375 -14.59 -7.46 11.22
C MET A 375 -14.86 -6.21 12.07
N CYS A 376 -14.41 -6.17 13.32
CA CYS A 376 -14.55 -5.00 14.21
C CYS A 376 -13.79 -3.78 13.66
N ALA A 377 -12.60 -3.98 13.10
CA ALA A 377 -11.82 -2.91 12.46
C ALA A 377 -12.56 -2.34 11.24
N ALA A 378 -13.21 -3.19 10.41
CA ALA A 378 -14.02 -2.74 9.29
C ALA A 378 -15.26 -1.95 9.74
N ALA A 379 -15.94 -2.40 10.80
CA ALA A 379 -17.06 -1.69 11.41
C ALA A 379 -16.60 -0.33 11.98
N LEU A 380 -15.43 -0.27 12.60
CA LEU A 380 -14.84 0.99 13.08
C LEU A 380 -14.56 1.94 11.90
N ALA A 381 -14.00 1.46 10.78
CA ALA A 381 -13.78 2.28 9.60
C ALA A 381 -15.10 2.88 9.07
N LEU A 382 -16.17 2.09 9.02
CA LEU A 382 -17.51 2.52 8.61
C LEU A 382 -18.07 3.60 9.55
N THR A 383 -17.99 3.39 10.87
CA THR A 383 -18.51 4.36 11.87
C THR A 383 -17.75 5.68 11.83
N VAL A 384 -16.42 5.62 11.72
CA VAL A 384 -15.57 6.81 11.56
C VAL A 384 -15.90 7.56 10.27
N ALA A 385 -16.07 6.86 9.15
CA ALA A 385 -16.48 7.47 7.89
C ALA A 385 -17.87 8.13 7.99
N ALA A 386 -18.84 7.47 8.59
CA ALA A 386 -20.19 7.99 8.76
C ALA A 386 -20.24 9.24 9.64
N ALA A 387 -19.44 9.29 10.71
CA ALA A 387 -19.36 10.42 11.63
C ALA A 387 -18.53 11.58 11.07
N GLY A 388 -17.34 11.27 10.53
CA GLY A 388 -16.34 12.27 10.14
C GLY A 388 -16.66 12.99 8.82
N THR A 389 -17.31 12.31 7.89
CA THR A 389 -17.62 12.88 6.58
C THR A 389 -18.87 13.77 6.58
N ARG A 390 -19.70 13.76 7.63
CA ARG A 390 -20.87 14.64 7.74
C ARG A 390 -20.55 16.14 7.80
N LYS A 391 -19.35 16.50 8.31
CA LYS A 391 -18.94 17.89 8.55
C LYS A 391 -18.03 18.46 7.45
N ALA A 392 -17.58 17.66 6.49
CA ALA A 392 -16.50 18.04 5.57
C ALA A 392 -16.89 18.03 4.09
N LEU A 393 -18.08 17.57 3.77
CA LEU A 393 -18.69 17.51 2.43
C LEU A 393 -20.15 17.96 2.49
#